data_480bb5734c03357c4caa53bb72fe662f
#
_entry.id   480bb5734c03357c4caa53bb72fe662f
#
_cell.length_a   1.000
_cell.length_b   1.000
_cell.length_c   1.000
_cell.angle_alpha   90.00
_cell.angle_beta   90.00
_cell.angle_gamma   90.00
#
_symmetry.space_group_name_H-M   'P 1'
#
loop_
_entity.id
_entity.type
_entity.pdbx_description
1 polymer ?
#
loop_
_entity_poly.entity_id
_entity_poly.type
_entity_poly.pdbx_seq_one_letter_code
_entity_poly.pdbx_strand_id
1 'polypeptide(L)'
;MNANAKKVYEIIKNQQGIINVGYTTISTVALAKGSGLTTDEIKVAKGELLKEGKLFYNSVEQNIGSVDLETGEIRQSLKQRLYIDKDIFQNDSKEMKKIDMEKLTTNFLKYAERINNIKNLSNEAIAVFSLIETSKKNLAFSSLTTKEMESITGLSNEQIKKAREELTNNKLVFEVGIPLKEPYKYIAKDEKGNDIEKEAKTKTVYITNTEVLSKVIKAVELANEKENVKENSWNKTKGSLGIAD
;
A
#
# COMPACT_ATOMS: atom_id res chain seq x y z
N MET A 1 3.27 -38.38 12.50
CA MET A 1 2.16 -37.45 12.21
C MET A 1 1.00 -37.69 13.16
N ASN A 2 0.67 -36.73 14.00
CA ASN A 2 -0.46 -36.83 14.94
C ASN A 2 -1.82 -36.61 14.22
N ALA A 3 -2.94 -36.81 14.95
CA ALA A 3 -4.29 -36.69 14.37
C ALA A 3 -4.60 -35.30 13.80
N ASN A 4 -4.14 -34.24 14.49
CA ASN A 4 -4.34 -32.84 14.02
C ASN A 4 -3.52 -32.55 12.75
N ALA A 5 -2.27 -32.99 12.69
CA ALA A 5 -1.42 -32.85 11.52
C ALA A 5 -2.00 -33.63 10.32
N LYS A 6 -2.58 -34.81 10.53
CA LYS A 6 -3.27 -35.59 9.49
C LYS A 6 -4.47 -34.83 8.92
N LYS A 7 -5.33 -34.24 9.78
CA LYS A 7 -6.47 -33.42 9.33
C LYS A 7 -6.01 -32.23 8.49
N VAL A 8 -5.00 -31.49 8.96
CA VAL A 8 -4.47 -30.34 8.25
C VAL A 8 -3.87 -30.75 6.90
N TYR A 9 -3.12 -31.83 6.84
CA TYR A 9 -2.55 -32.38 5.62
C TYR A 9 -3.62 -32.72 4.57
N GLU A 10 -4.68 -33.43 4.97
CA GLU A 10 -5.77 -33.81 4.05
C GLU A 10 -6.50 -32.58 3.50
N ILE A 11 -6.75 -31.53 4.30
CA ILE A 11 -7.37 -30.31 3.82
C ILE A 11 -6.47 -29.62 2.78
N ILE A 12 -5.16 -29.50 3.06
CA ILE A 12 -4.20 -28.91 2.13
C ILE A 12 -4.16 -29.70 0.81
N LYS A 13 -4.10 -31.04 0.90
CA LYS A 13 -4.09 -31.95 -0.25
C LYS A 13 -5.35 -31.80 -1.11
N ASN A 14 -6.51 -31.79 -0.48
CA ASN A 14 -7.78 -31.60 -1.18
C ASN A 14 -7.86 -30.24 -1.88
N GLN A 15 -7.40 -29.16 -1.24
CA GLN A 15 -7.37 -27.84 -1.84
C GLN A 15 -6.42 -27.76 -3.05
N GLN A 16 -5.27 -28.42 -3.00
CA GLN A 16 -4.36 -28.49 -4.14
C GLN A 16 -4.99 -29.24 -5.33
N GLY A 17 -5.72 -30.32 -5.07
CA GLY A 17 -6.44 -31.07 -6.09
C GLY A 17 -7.52 -30.24 -6.79
N ILE A 18 -8.21 -29.38 -6.05
CA ILE A 18 -9.26 -28.51 -6.62
C ILE A 18 -8.65 -27.42 -7.52
N ILE A 19 -7.53 -26.83 -7.11
CA ILE A 19 -6.91 -25.67 -7.81
C ILE A 19 -5.99 -26.12 -8.95
N ASN A 20 -5.53 -27.37 -8.93
CA ASN A 20 -4.64 -28.00 -9.93
C ASN A 20 -3.35 -27.23 -10.26
N VAL A 21 -2.79 -26.49 -9.29
CA VAL A 21 -1.54 -25.70 -9.45
C VAL A 21 -0.39 -26.21 -8.58
N GLY A 22 -0.54 -27.36 -7.93
CA GLY A 22 0.51 -27.98 -7.12
C GLY A 22 0.77 -27.32 -5.75
N TYR A 23 0.12 -26.21 -5.44
CA TYR A 23 0.17 -25.54 -4.14
C TYR A 23 -1.19 -24.98 -3.74
N THR A 24 -1.35 -24.62 -2.46
CA THR A 24 -2.50 -23.84 -1.97
C THR A 24 -2.06 -22.62 -1.19
N THR A 25 -2.90 -21.58 -1.20
CA THR A 25 -2.70 -20.35 -0.40
C THR A 25 -3.71 -20.27 0.75
N ILE A 26 -4.27 -21.41 1.18
CA ILE A 26 -5.25 -21.46 2.27
C ILE A 26 -4.68 -20.84 3.54
N SER A 27 -5.43 -19.91 4.15
CA SER A 27 -5.01 -19.22 5.36
C SER A 27 -5.11 -20.13 6.60
N THR A 28 -4.35 -19.81 7.65
CA THR A 28 -4.45 -20.52 8.95
C THR A 28 -5.87 -20.46 9.52
N VAL A 29 -6.57 -19.34 9.34
CA VAL A 29 -7.97 -19.17 9.78
C VAL A 29 -8.91 -20.10 9.00
N ALA A 30 -8.73 -20.19 7.68
CA ALA A 30 -9.54 -21.09 6.85
C ALA A 30 -9.25 -22.57 7.17
N LEU A 31 -7.98 -22.94 7.45
CA LEU A 31 -7.62 -24.26 7.93
C LEU A 31 -8.27 -24.59 9.28
N ALA A 32 -8.26 -23.63 10.21
CA ALA A 32 -8.90 -23.78 11.51
C ALA A 32 -10.41 -24.04 11.36
N LYS A 33 -11.08 -23.22 10.55
CA LYS A 33 -12.52 -23.37 10.25
C LYS A 33 -12.85 -24.71 9.59
N GLY A 34 -12.02 -25.16 8.65
CA GLY A 34 -12.24 -26.41 7.91
C GLY A 34 -11.93 -27.69 8.72
N SER A 35 -11.01 -27.60 9.70
CA SER A 35 -10.58 -28.74 10.51
C SER A 35 -11.28 -28.85 11.87
N GLY A 36 -11.93 -27.76 12.33
CA GLY A 36 -12.46 -27.66 13.69
C GLY A 36 -11.37 -27.47 14.76
N LEU A 37 -10.14 -27.12 14.36
CA LEU A 37 -9.01 -26.87 15.24
C LEU A 37 -8.85 -25.36 15.51
N THR A 38 -8.21 -25.01 16.63
CA THR A 38 -7.80 -23.64 16.89
C THR A 38 -6.64 -23.20 15.99
N THR A 39 -6.42 -21.91 15.84
CA THR A 39 -5.29 -21.37 15.04
C THR A 39 -3.94 -21.82 15.57
N ASP A 40 -3.80 -22.04 16.89
CA ASP A 40 -2.54 -22.48 17.51
C ASP A 40 -2.32 -23.98 17.28
N GLU A 41 -3.35 -24.80 17.35
CA GLU A 41 -3.27 -26.22 16.95
C GLU A 41 -2.90 -26.36 15.47
N ILE A 42 -3.40 -25.49 14.58
CA ILE A 42 -2.99 -25.46 13.17
C ILE A 42 -1.51 -25.11 13.02
N LYS A 43 -1.00 -24.13 13.79
CA LYS A 43 0.43 -23.78 13.76
C LYS A 43 1.31 -24.96 14.19
N VAL A 44 0.93 -25.64 15.28
CA VAL A 44 1.63 -26.84 15.77
C VAL A 44 1.59 -27.96 14.72
N ALA A 45 0.41 -28.26 14.15
CA ALA A 45 0.23 -29.27 13.12
C ALA A 45 1.07 -28.98 11.85
N LYS A 46 1.09 -27.73 11.39
CA LYS A 46 1.96 -27.32 10.28
C LYS A 46 3.44 -27.48 10.62
N GLY A 47 3.85 -27.12 11.83
CA GLY A 47 5.23 -27.31 12.32
C GLY A 47 5.66 -28.78 12.32
N GLU A 48 4.78 -29.70 12.70
CA GLU A 48 5.03 -31.15 12.64
C GLU A 48 5.19 -31.63 11.18
N LEU A 49 4.26 -31.23 10.29
CA LEU A 49 4.31 -31.59 8.87
C LEU A 49 5.61 -31.09 8.17
N LEU A 50 6.06 -29.88 8.53
CA LEU A 50 7.33 -29.33 8.05
C LEU A 50 8.54 -30.15 8.53
N LYS A 51 8.57 -30.52 9.82
CA LYS A 51 9.63 -31.36 10.40
C LYS A 51 9.69 -32.75 9.75
N GLU A 52 8.54 -33.32 9.44
CA GLU A 52 8.45 -34.62 8.76
C GLU A 52 8.70 -34.55 7.23
N GLY A 53 8.94 -33.35 6.67
CA GLY A 53 9.13 -33.16 5.24
C GLY A 53 7.90 -33.48 4.38
N LYS A 54 6.70 -33.38 4.97
CA LYS A 54 5.40 -33.61 4.31
C LYS A 54 4.71 -32.32 3.89
N LEU A 55 5.23 -31.17 4.33
CA LEU A 55 4.75 -29.84 3.95
C LEU A 55 5.96 -28.96 3.67
N PHE A 56 5.87 -28.15 2.64
CA PHE A 56 6.85 -27.15 2.29
C PHE A 56 6.13 -25.81 2.10
N TYR A 57 6.81 -24.68 2.28
CA TYR A 57 6.20 -23.38 2.02
C TYR A 57 7.21 -22.35 1.49
N ASN A 58 6.72 -21.48 0.64
CA ASN A 58 7.36 -20.24 0.24
C ASN A 58 6.50 -19.06 0.69
N SER A 59 7.14 -18.02 1.19
CA SER A 59 6.48 -16.74 1.41
C SER A 59 6.59 -15.92 0.13
N VAL A 60 5.46 -15.62 -0.48
CA VAL A 60 5.39 -14.73 -1.64
C VAL A 60 4.94 -13.38 -1.13
N GLU A 61 5.75 -12.35 -1.36
CA GLU A 61 5.27 -10.98 -1.22
C GLU A 61 4.10 -10.79 -2.18
N GLN A 62 2.92 -10.73 -1.63
CA GLN A 62 1.85 -10.08 -2.36
C GLN A 62 2.09 -8.59 -2.26
N ASN A 63 2.16 -7.92 -3.42
CA ASN A 63 2.19 -6.47 -3.61
C ASN A 63 1.84 -5.69 -2.34
N ILE A 64 2.48 -4.57 -2.11
CA ILE A 64 2.08 -3.58 -1.12
C ILE A 64 0.56 -3.68 -0.96
N GLY A 65 0.09 -4.26 0.16
CA GLY A 65 -1.30 -4.71 0.27
C GLY A 65 -2.29 -3.56 0.31
N SER A 66 -2.09 -2.62 1.23
CA SER A 66 -2.90 -1.42 1.38
C SER A 66 -2.07 -0.30 1.99
N VAL A 67 -2.48 0.93 1.73
CA VAL A 67 -1.91 2.13 2.36
C VAL A 67 -2.96 2.71 3.29
N ASP A 68 -2.57 3.03 4.51
CA ASP A 68 -3.39 3.80 5.43
C ASP A 68 -3.28 5.28 5.03
N LEU A 69 -4.40 5.90 4.66
CA LEU A 69 -4.40 7.30 4.18
C LEU A 69 -4.20 8.32 5.30
N GLU A 70 -4.45 7.96 6.54
CA GLU A 70 -4.27 8.86 7.69
C GLU A 70 -2.78 8.91 8.10
N THR A 71 -2.17 7.74 8.28
CA THR A 71 -0.78 7.61 8.77
C THR A 71 0.26 7.50 7.68
N GLY A 72 -0.13 7.09 6.47
CA GLY A 72 0.80 6.75 5.38
C GLY A 72 1.45 5.38 5.54
N GLU A 73 1.05 4.57 6.52
CA GLU A 73 1.63 3.25 6.73
C GLU A 73 1.31 2.30 5.58
N ILE A 74 2.34 1.55 5.17
CA ILE A 74 2.21 0.51 4.14
C ILE A 74 2.02 -0.83 4.83
N ARG A 75 0.86 -1.45 4.60
CA ARG A 75 0.60 -2.82 5.06
C ARG A 75 1.04 -3.80 3.99
N GLN A 76 2.13 -4.51 4.26
CA GLN A 76 2.56 -5.63 3.42
C GLN A 76 1.80 -6.88 3.83
N SER A 77 1.24 -7.60 2.87
CA SER A 77 0.69 -8.92 3.11
C SER A 77 1.59 -9.98 2.47
N LEU A 78 2.16 -10.84 3.31
CA LEU A 78 2.85 -12.04 2.86
C LEU A 78 1.82 -13.14 2.65
N LYS A 79 1.77 -13.70 1.45
CA LYS A 79 1.00 -14.92 1.18
C LYS A 79 1.92 -16.12 1.24
N GLN A 80 1.56 -17.12 2.03
CA GLN A 80 2.25 -18.40 2.03
C GLN A 80 1.65 -19.30 0.98
N ARG A 81 2.50 -19.86 0.11
CA ARG A 81 2.17 -21.00 -0.72
C ARG A 81 2.58 -22.25 0.03
N LEU A 82 1.66 -23.19 0.20
CA LEU A 82 1.85 -24.48 0.89
C LEU A 82 1.92 -25.58 -0.17
N TYR A 83 2.94 -26.44 -0.10
CA TYR A 83 3.19 -27.53 -1.03
C TYR A 83 3.27 -28.85 -0.27
N ILE A 84 2.69 -29.91 -0.84
CA ILE A 84 2.85 -31.28 -0.35
C ILE A 84 3.95 -31.98 -1.15
N ASP A 85 4.06 -31.65 -2.45
CA ASP A 85 5.02 -32.21 -3.36
C ASP A 85 6.34 -31.43 -3.27
N LYS A 86 7.44 -32.14 -2.98
CA LYS A 86 8.78 -31.56 -2.85
C LYS A 86 9.36 -31.06 -4.17
N ASP A 87 9.08 -31.78 -5.25
CA ASP A 87 9.65 -31.45 -6.57
C ASP A 87 8.96 -30.20 -7.14
N ILE A 88 7.66 -30.09 -6.98
CA ILE A 88 6.90 -28.87 -7.31
C ILE A 88 7.41 -27.69 -6.50
N PHE A 89 7.61 -27.86 -5.18
CA PHE A 89 8.16 -26.83 -4.31
C PHE A 89 9.54 -26.37 -4.76
N GLN A 90 10.44 -27.30 -5.12
CA GLN A 90 11.79 -26.98 -5.56
C GLN A 90 11.80 -26.24 -6.90
N ASN A 91 10.95 -26.65 -7.85
CA ASN A 91 10.83 -26.01 -9.14
C ASN A 91 10.26 -24.58 -9.02
N ASP A 92 9.17 -24.41 -8.25
CA ASP A 92 8.57 -23.10 -8.01
C ASP A 92 9.55 -22.17 -7.27
N SER A 93 10.35 -22.70 -6.32
CA SER A 93 11.38 -21.94 -5.62
C SER A 93 12.50 -21.45 -6.54
N LYS A 94 12.87 -22.22 -7.56
CA LYS A 94 13.87 -21.81 -8.57
C LYS A 94 13.29 -20.70 -9.47
N GLU A 95 12.06 -20.87 -9.93
CA GLU A 95 11.34 -19.86 -10.73
C GLU A 95 11.18 -18.55 -9.96
N MET A 96 10.79 -18.61 -8.68
CA MET A 96 10.66 -17.42 -7.83
C MET A 96 11.98 -16.65 -7.69
N LYS A 97 13.11 -17.36 -7.49
CA LYS A 97 14.44 -16.72 -7.43
C LYS A 97 14.79 -16.03 -8.75
N LYS A 98 14.42 -16.62 -9.88
CA LYS A 98 14.63 -16.02 -11.21
C LYS A 98 13.83 -14.74 -11.36
N ILE A 99 12.53 -14.76 -10.98
CA ILE A 99 11.64 -13.59 -11.01
C ILE A 99 12.18 -12.49 -10.09
N ASP A 100 12.69 -12.82 -8.90
CA ASP A 100 13.28 -11.85 -7.97
C ASP A 100 14.54 -11.21 -8.54
N MET A 101 15.39 -11.97 -9.25
CA MET A 101 16.56 -11.42 -9.94
C MET A 101 16.19 -10.49 -11.09
N GLU A 102 15.17 -10.83 -11.87
CA GLU A 102 14.63 -9.96 -12.94
C GLU A 102 14.05 -8.66 -12.37
N LYS A 103 13.32 -8.74 -11.25
CA LYS A 103 12.81 -7.57 -10.53
C LYS A 103 13.94 -6.68 -10.01
N LEU A 104 14.99 -7.27 -9.42
CA LEU A 104 16.16 -6.53 -8.94
C LEU A 104 16.85 -5.79 -10.09
N THR A 105 17.04 -6.45 -11.23
CA THR A 105 17.63 -5.82 -12.42
C THR A 105 16.77 -4.67 -12.93
N THR A 106 15.45 -4.89 -13.05
CA THR A 106 14.50 -3.84 -13.47
C THR A 106 14.49 -2.66 -12.49
N ASN A 107 14.51 -2.93 -11.19
CA ASN A 107 14.55 -1.89 -10.16
C ASN A 107 15.87 -1.11 -10.21
N PHE A 108 16.99 -1.78 -10.47
CA PHE A 108 18.30 -1.15 -10.64
C PHE A 108 18.31 -0.19 -11.85
N LEU A 109 17.77 -0.62 -12.99
CA LEU A 109 17.67 0.23 -14.18
C LEU A 109 16.79 1.47 -13.93
N LYS A 110 15.63 1.28 -13.31
CA LYS A 110 14.76 2.40 -12.91
C LYS A 110 15.45 3.35 -11.93
N TYR A 111 16.25 2.82 -11.01
CA TYR A 111 17.03 3.61 -10.06
C TYR A 111 18.11 4.43 -10.77
N ALA A 112 18.82 3.82 -11.72
CA ALA A 112 19.84 4.51 -12.52
C ALA A 112 19.24 5.63 -13.38
N GLU A 113 18.08 5.40 -14.01
CA GLU A 113 17.32 6.42 -14.75
C GLU A 113 16.90 7.55 -13.82
N ARG A 114 16.38 7.23 -12.63
CA ARG A 114 15.98 8.22 -11.62
C ARG A 114 17.15 9.09 -11.16
N ILE A 115 18.35 8.50 -10.94
CA ILE A 115 19.57 9.26 -10.60
C ILE A 115 19.93 10.23 -11.73
N ASN A 116 19.84 9.80 -12.99
CA ASN A 116 20.13 10.67 -14.12
C ASN A 116 19.16 11.84 -14.19
N ASN A 117 17.87 11.61 -13.95
CA ASN A 117 16.86 12.67 -13.88
C ASN A 117 17.16 13.65 -12.72
N ILE A 118 17.55 13.17 -11.54
CA ILE A 118 17.91 14.00 -10.40
C ILE A 118 19.11 14.90 -10.71
N LYS A 119 20.10 14.42 -11.44
CA LYS A 119 21.30 15.22 -11.80
C LYS A 119 21.01 16.43 -12.68
N ASN A 120 19.88 16.44 -13.37
CA ASN A 120 19.47 17.51 -14.27
C ASN A 120 18.49 18.52 -13.61
N LEU A 121 18.21 18.35 -12.30
CA LEU A 121 17.33 19.24 -11.57
C LEU A 121 18.03 20.51 -11.08
N SER A 122 17.26 21.56 -10.85
CA SER A 122 17.71 22.74 -10.11
C SER A 122 18.08 22.38 -8.66
N ASN A 123 18.93 23.20 -8.04
CA ASN A 123 19.31 23.00 -6.63
C ASN A 123 18.09 23.05 -5.70
N GLU A 124 17.13 23.91 -5.99
CA GLU A 124 15.87 24.05 -5.27
C GLU A 124 15.03 22.76 -5.38
N ALA A 125 14.94 22.20 -6.58
CA ALA A 125 14.23 20.94 -6.79
C ALA A 125 14.90 19.77 -6.07
N ILE A 126 16.24 19.70 -6.07
CA ILE A 126 17.00 18.70 -5.30
C ILE A 126 16.73 18.84 -3.80
N ALA A 127 16.73 20.08 -3.27
CA ALA A 127 16.47 20.33 -1.86
C ALA A 127 15.05 19.89 -1.46
N VAL A 128 14.04 20.27 -2.25
CA VAL A 128 12.64 19.88 -2.00
C VAL A 128 12.45 18.37 -2.14
N PHE A 129 13.07 17.73 -3.13
CA PHE A 129 13.03 16.28 -3.31
C PHE A 129 13.64 15.54 -2.11
N SER A 130 14.83 15.96 -1.67
CA SER A 130 15.53 15.38 -0.52
C SER A 130 14.70 15.52 0.76
N LEU A 131 14.04 16.66 0.94
CA LEU A 131 13.16 16.89 2.08
C LEU A 131 11.94 15.95 2.06
N ILE A 132 11.28 15.79 0.89
CA ILE A 132 10.16 14.87 0.71
C ILE A 132 10.59 13.43 1.04
N GLU A 133 11.72 12.97 0.49
CA GLU A 133 12.25 11.62 0.74
C GLU A 133 12.57 11.39 2.22
N THR A 134 13.20 12.36 2.87
CA THR A 134 13.60 12.25 4.28
C THR A 134 12.38 12.27 5.21
N SER A 135 11.39 13.10 4.92
CA SER A 135 10.21 13.25 5.77
C SER A 135 9.28 12.03 5.70
N LYS A 136 9.18 11.36 4.56
CA LYS A 136 8.31 10.17 4.43
C LYS A 136 8.87 8.96 5.17
N LYS A 137 10.20 8.85 5.41
CA LYS A 137 10.84 7.68 6.02
C LYS A 137 10.39 6.37 5.35
N ASN A 138 9.68 5.52 6.09
CA ASN A 138 9.12 4.25 5.62
C ASN A 138 7.63 4.35 5.25
N LEU A 139 7.07 5.56 5.22
CA LEU A 139 5.67 5.79 4.86
C LEU A 139 5.48 5.83 3.34
N ALA A 140 4.25 5.67 2.91
CA ALA A 140 3.85 5.73 1.50
C ALA A 140 4.07 7.12 0.89
N PHE A 141 3.92 8.16 1.70
CA PHE A 141 3.95 9.55 1.26
C PHE A 141 4.51 10.49 2.33
N SER A 142 4.92 11.67 1.89
CA SER A 142 5.16 12.85 2.73
C SER A 142 3.93 13.75 2.73
N SER A 143 3.59 14.35 3.87
CA SER A 143 2.48 15.30 4.00
C SER A 143 2.93 16.69 4.41
N LEU A 144 4.17 17.06 4.09
CA LEU A 144 4.71 18.39 4.40
C LEU A 144 3.91 19.49 3.70
N THR A 145 3.55 20.50 4.46
CA THR A 145 2.96 21.73 3.93
C THR A 145 4.02 22.62 3.28
N THR A 146 3.61 23.52 2.39
CA THR A 146 4.53 24.48 1.79
C THR A 146 5.23 25.34 2.86
N LYS A 147 4.54 25.72 3.94
CA LYS A 147 5.14 26.49 5.05
C LYS A 147 6.23 25.71 5.79
N GLU A 148 6.03 24.42 6.00
CA GLU A 148 7.06 23.55 6.59
C GLU A 148 8.26 23.41 5.64
N MET A 149 8.02 23.27 4.33
CA MET A 149 9.08 23.25 3.33
C MET A 149 9.87 24.56 3.33
N GLU A 150 9.20 25.74 3.37
CA GLU A 150 9.82 27.05 3.50
C GLU A 150 10.71 27.14 4.76
N SER A 151 10.15 26.75 5.89
CA SER A 151 10.85 26.81 7.19
C SER A 151 12.11 25.94 7.23
N ILE A 152 12.09 24.78 6.59
CA ILE A 152 13.20 23.83 6.63
C ILE A 152 14.25 24.14 5.56
N THR A 153 13.82 24.52 4.34
CA THR A 153 14.74 24.76 3.22
C THR A 153 15.24 26.19 3.12
N GLY A 154 14.54 27.15 3.71
CA GLY A 154 14.79 28.59 3.53
C GLY A 154 14.38 29.12 2.15
N LEU A 155 13.74 28.30 1.31
CA LEU A 155 13.24 28.71 0.00
C LEU A 155 11.93 29.49 0.13
N SER A 156 11.69 30.42 -0.78
CA SER A 156 10.40 31.12 -0.85
C SER A 156 9.30 30.22 -1.40
N ASN A 157 8.05 30.61 -1.16
CA ASN A 157 6.87 29.88 -1.68
C ASN A 157 6.94 29.70 -3.21
N GLU A 158 7.35 30.74 -3.96
CA GLU A 158 7.49 30.64 -5.41
C GLU A 158 8.58 29.66 -5.83
N GLN A 159 9.71 29.64 -5.14
CA GLN A 159 10.80 28.69 -5.41
C GLN A 159 10.34 27.25 -5.14
N ILE A 160 9.65 27.02 -4.03
CA ILE A 160 9.09 25.70 -3.70
C ILE A 160 8.08 25.25 -4.76
N LYS A 161 7.19 26.16 -5.21
CA LYS A 161 6.21 25.85 -6.24
C LYS A 161 6.91 25.47 -7.55
N LYS A 162 7.90 26.23 -8.01
CA LYS A 162 8.67 25.91 -9.23
C LYS A 162 9.43 24.59 -9.08
N ALA A 163 10.03 24.34 -7.93
CA ALA A 163 10.73 23.10 -7.63
C ALA A 163 9.79 21.89 -7.70
N ARG A 164 8.59 22.02 -7.13
CA ARG A 164 7.55 20.97 -7.19
C ARG A 164 7.07 20.71 -8.62
N GLU A 165 6.83 21.77 -9.40
CA GLU A 165 6.46 21.65 -10.82
C GLU A 165 7.58 20.94 -11.61
N GLU A 166 8.84 21.27 -11.39
CA GLU A 166 9.99 20.62 -12.01
C GLU A 166 10.04 19.13 -11.65
N LEU A 167 9.87 18.78 -10.36
CA LEU A 167 9.85 17.40 -9.87
C LEU A 167 8.69 16.58 -10.46
N THR A 168 7.52 17.19 -10.59
CA THR A 168 6.33 16.56 -11.16
C THR A 168 6.50 16.32 -12.66
N ASN A 169 7.03 17.30 -13.39
CA ASN A 169 7.31 17.18 -14.83
C ASN A 169 8.34 16.09 -15.12
N ASN A 170 9.33 15.91 -14.24
CA ASN A 170 10.33 14.85 -14.33
C ASN A 170 9.83 13.49 -13.73
N LYS A 171 8.57 13.39 -13.31
CA LYS A 171 7.95 12.19 -12.74
C LYS A 171 8.69 11.62 -11.52
N LEU A 172 9.38 12.48 -10.78
CA LEU A 172 10.09 12.14 -9.56
C LEU A 172 9.20 12.24 -8.32
N VAL A 173 8.22 13.14 -8.36
CA VAL A 173 7.21 13.34 -7.32
C VAL A 173 5.82 13.37 -7.95
N PHE A 174 4.86 12.77 -7.28
CA PHE A 174 3.45 12.79 -7.63
C PHE A 174 2.67 13.44 -6.49
N GLU A 175 1.89 14.45 -6.82
CA GLU A 175 1.02 15.14 -5.87
C GLU A 175 -0.36 14.52 -5.90
N VAL A 176 -0.86 14.06 -4.76
CA VAL A 176 -2.18 13.46 -4.63
C VAL A 176 -2.95 14.14 -3.50
N GLY A 177 -4.19 14.54 -3.79
CA GLY A 177 -5.13 14.99 -2.76
C GLY A 177 -5.73 13.76 -2.05
N ILE A 178 -5.52 13.63 -0.73
CA ILE A 178 -6.17 12.60 0.05
C ILE A 178 -7.23 13.20 0.97
N PRO A 179 -8.39 12.53 1.15
CA PRO A 179 -9.46 13.04 1.98
C PRO A 179 -9.02 13.19 3.44
N LEU A 180 -9.43 14.27 4.07
CA LEU A 180 -9.27 14.47 5.51
C LEU A 180 -10.40 13.76 6.24
N LYS A 181 -10.07 13.13 7.36
CA LYS A 181 -11.06 12.52 8.25
C LYS A 181 -12.00 13.56 8.86
N GLU A 182 -11.44 14.72 9.19
CA GLU A 182 -12.15 15.87 9.72
C GLU A 182 -11.80 17.09 8.87
N PRO A 183 -12.72 17.54 7.99
CA PRO A 183 -12.56 18.80 7.27
C PRO A 183 -12.40 19.97 8.23
N TYR A 184 -11.57 20.94 7.86
CA TYR A 184 -11.38 22.14 8.68
C TYR A 184 -11.56 23.42 7.86
N LYS A 185 -12.03 24.45 8.51
CA LYS A 185 -12.20 25.78 7.90
C LYS A 185 -10.94 26.63 8.11
N TYR A 186 -10.60 27.41 7.10
CA TYR A 186 -9.47 28.34 7.13
C TYR A 186 -9.79 29.62 6.38
N ILE A 187 -9.11 30.71 6.73
CA ILE A 187 -9.25 31.99 6.06
C ILE A 187 -8.23 32.05 4.90
N ALA A 188 -8.73 32.30 3.72
CA ALA A 188 -7.90 32.55 2.51
C ALA A 188 -8.21 33.94 1.98
N LYS A 189 -7.31 34.50 1.17
CA LYS A 189 -7.57 35.74 0.46
C LYS A 189 -8.11 35.45 -0.93
N ASP A 190 -9.14 36.22 -1.34
CA ASP A 190 -9.64 36.20 -2.72
C ASP A 190 -8.71 36.97 -3.66
N GLU A 191 -9.03 37.01 -4.95
CA GLU A 191 -8.27 37.74 -5.96
C GLU A 191 -8.22 39.27 -5.72
N LYS A 192 -9.13 39.79 -4.90
CA LYS A 192 -9.19 41.20 -4.52
C LYS A 192 -8.54 41.48 -3.17
N GLY A 193 -7.99 40.44 -2.51
CA GLY A 193 -7.32 40.53 -1.22
C GLY A 193 -8.25 40.49 -0.01
N ASN A 194 -9.55 40.22 -0.17
CA ASN A 194 -10.52 40.09 0.93
C ASN A 194 -10.40 38.72 1.58
N ASP A 195 -10.63 38.67 2.87
CA ASP A 195 -10.65 37.42 3.62
C ASP A 195 -11.94 36.64 3.31
N ILE A 196 -11.79 35.39 2.88
CA ILE A 196 -12.88 34.46 2.61
C ILE A 196 -12.66 33.16 3.40
N GLU A 197 -13.73 32.67 4.02
CA GLU A 197 -13.70 31.36 4.68
C GLU A 197 -13.75 30.26 3.63
N LYS A 198 -12.78 29.33 3.69
CA LYS A 198 -12.72 28.13 2.85
C LYS A 198 -12.67 26.89 3.73
N GLU A 199 -13.19 25.78 3.22
CA GLU A 199 -13.13 24.48 3.86
C GLU A 199 -12.10 23.59 3.14
N ALA A 200 -11.15 23.05 3.90
CA ALA A 200 -10.23 22.03 3.41
C ALA A 200 -10.83 20.65 3.67
N LYS A 201 -11.17 19.92 2.62
CA LYS A 201 -11.65 18.52 2.66
C LYS A 201 -10.57 17.52 2.31
N THR A 202 -9.46 17.99 1.71
CA THR A 202 -8.33 17.17 1.31
C THR A 202 -7.02 17.78 1.76
N LYS A 203 -6.00 16.96 1.99
CA LYS A 203 -4.60 17.38 2.11
C LYS A 203 -3.78 16.87 0.94
N THR A 204 -2.83 17.67 0.47
CA THR A 204 -1.88 17.23 -0.56
C THR A 204 -0.79 16.38 0.07
N VAL A 205 -0.49 15.25 -0.55
CA VAL A 205 0.63 14.38 -0.18
C VAL A 205 1.56 14.17 -1.37
N TYR A 206 2.82 13.88 -1.09
CA TYR A 206 3.89 13.73 -2.07
C TYR A 206 4.38 12.29 -2.09
N ILE A 207 4.27 11.65 -3.25
CA ILE A 207 4.64 10.24 -3.47
C ILE A 207 5.78 10.21 -4.48
N THR A 208 6.80 9.42 -4.21
CA THR A 208 8.01 9.31 -5.03
C THR A 208 8.17 7.93 -5.67
N ASN A 209 7.23 7.01 -5.44
CA ASN A 209 7.25 5.66 -5.96
C ASN A 209 5.95 5.35 -6.71
N THR A 210 6.04 4.96 -7.98
CA THR A 210 4.88 4.70 -8.85
C THR A 210 4.03 3.51 -8.41
N GLU A 211 4.64 2.49 -7.78
CA GLU A 211 3.92 1.35 -7.24
C GLU A 211 3.07 1.77 -6.02
N VAL A 212 3.64 2.60 -5.15
CA VAL A 212 2.94 3.20 -4.01
C VAL A 212 1.84 4.15 -4.49
N LEU A 213 2.11 4.95 -5.54
CA LEU A 213 1.14 5.86 -6.14
C LEU A 213 -0.15 5.13 -6.55
N SER A 214 -0.03 4.00 -7.26
CA SER A 214 -1.19 3.22 -7.68
C SER A 214 -2.03 2.71 -6.51
N LYS A 215 -1.39 2.39 -5.38
CA LYS A 215 -2.08 1.95 -4.16
C LYS A 215 -2.75 3.09 -3.41
N VAL A 216 -2.10 4.25 -3.35
CA VAL A 216 -2.69 5.46 -2.74
C VAL A 216 -3.92 5.90 -3.55
N ILE A 217 -3.83 5.97 -4.88
CA ILE A 217 -4.97 6.31 -5.75
C ILE A 217 -6.14 5.35 -5.48
N LYS A 218 -5.89 4.05 -5.50
CA LYS A 218 -6.93 3.06 -5.21
C LYS A 218 -7.55 3.20 -3.82
N ALA A 219 -6.75 3.54 -2.81
CA ALA A 219 -7.24 3.78 -1.46
C ALA A 219 -8.11 5.04 -1.38
N VAL A 220 -7.76 6.10 -2.10
CA VAL A 220 -8.56 7.34 -2.22
C VAL A 220 -9.88 7.07 -2.92
N GLU A 221 -9.90 6.33 -4.03
CA GLU A 221 -11.11 5.92 -4.74
C GLU A 221 -12.07 5.17 -3.80
N LEU A 222 -11.56 4.18 -3.07
CA LEU A 222 -12.36 3.42 -2.09
C LEU A 222 -12.87 4.26 -0.93
N ALA A 223 -12.13 5.28 -0.50
CA ALA A 223 -12.58 6.21 0.54
C ALA A 223 -13.74 7.08 0.04
N ASN A 224 -13.61 7.65 -1.16
CA ASN A 224 -14.63 8.47 -1.81
C ASN A 224 -15.93 7.67 -2.09
N GLU A 225 -15.81 6.41 -2.54
CA GLU A 225 -16.97 5.53 -2.73
C GLU A 225 -17.73 5.29 -1.42
N LYS A 226 -17.03 5.09 -0.32
CA LYS A 226 -17.65 4.90 1.00
C LYS A 226 -18.37 6.14 1.51
N GLU A 227 -17.83 7.33 1.25
CA GLU A 227 -18.50 8.59 1.60
C GLU A 227 -19.77 8.78 0.78
N ASN A 228 -19.72 8.58 -0.53
CA ASN A 228 -20.88 8.66 -1.42
C ASN A 228 -21.99 7.67 -1.00
N VAL A 229 -21.64 6.44 -0.61
CA VAL A 229 -22.61 5.46 -0.10
C VAL A 229 -23.24 5.90 1.21
N LYS A 230 -22.48 6.50 2.13
CA LYS A 230 -23.01 7.02 3.39
C LYS A 230 -23.96 8.20 3.15
N GLU A 231 -23.60 9.13 2.28
CA GLU A 231 -24.41 10.30 1.95
C GLU A 231 -25.72 9.90 1.27
N ASN A 232 -25.67 8.96 0.30
CA ASN A 232 -26.87 8.43 -0.35
C ASN A 232 -27.77 7.65 0.63
N SER A 233 -27.19 6.89 1.56
CA SER A 233 -27.92 6.17 2.60
C SER A 233 -28.58 7.14 3.59
N TRP A 234 -27.89 8.21 3.98
CA TRP A 234 -28.41 9.24 4.86
C TRP A 234 -29.55 10.03 4.21
N ASN A 235 -29.40 10.43 2.95
CA ASN A 235 -30.45 11.14 2.20
C ASN A 235 -31.72 10.27 2.04
N LYS A 236 -31.54 8.96 1.84
CA LYS A 236 -32.65 8.00 1.79
C LYS A 236 -33.37 7.88 3.13
N THR A 237 -32.61 7.92 4.23
CA THR A 237 -33.17 7.88 5.59
C THR A 237 -33.87 9.19 5.95
N LYS A 238 -33.32 10.35 5.61
CA LYS A 238 -33.97 11.66 5.75
C LYS A 238 -35.31 11.69 5.00
N GLY A 239 -35.35 11.25 3.74
CA GLY A 239 -36.58 11.19 2.95
C GLY A 239 -37.64 10.28 3.57
N SER A 240 -37.27 9.15 4.18
CA SER A 240 -38.16 8.23 4.84
C SER A 240 -38.69 8.78 6.19
N LEU A 241 -37.96 9.68 6.83
CA LEU A 241 -38.35 10.32 8.10
C LEU A 241 -39.09 11.67 7.93
N GLY A 242 -39.28 12.12 6.66
CA GLY A 242 -39.97 13.40 6.38
C GLY A 242 -39.22 14.64 6.88
N ILE A 243 -37.93 14.56 7.10
CA ILE A 243 -37.08 15.69 7.53
C ILE A 243 -36.75 16.50 6.27
N ALA A 244 -37.41 17.70 6.16
CA ALA A 244 -37.02 18.66 5.11
C ALA A 244 -35.68 19.32 5.44
N ASP A 245 -34.97 19.76 4.39
CA ASP A 245 -33.69 20.50 4.49
C ASP A 245 -33.85 21.83 5.18
#